data_a29214741f12c565ff7925a3c4b507cb
#
_entry.id   a29214741f12c565ff7925a3c4b507cb
#
_cell.length_a   1.000
_cell.length_b   1.000
_cell.length_c   1.000
_cell.angle_alpha   90.00
_cell.angle_beta   90.00
_cell.angle_gamma   90.00
#
_symmetry.space_group_name_H-M   'P 1'
#
loop_
_entity.id
_entity.type
_entity.pdbx_description
1 polymer ?
#
loop_
_entity_poly.entity_id
_entity_poly.type
_entity_poly.pdbx_seq_one_letter_code
_entity_poly.pdbx_strand_id
1 'polypeptide(L)'
;VDINKKKILWDFQETFHDLWDFDIPSPPRLHDLVVDNKVLEIIISPTKVGNTIILERNTGIPLFNLNYKNIKYTSDIPGETTSEFQLEIKLPEKFLEIGFSKNDIDNLSQEKKEEILKKLELSNYGSFYPPSFNKDLIIKGIHGGAEWQGAAINPKEQAIYIPANNLPWILRPYMYSLENIDPKEIKDLEGYKIYQEKCASCHKKNRNGLIQKFGEKRSKYIPSLV
;
A
#
# COMPACT_ATOMS: atom_id res chain seq x y z
N VAL A 1 12.65 -5.13 -16.27
CA VAL A 1 13.97 -5.75 -15.99
C VAL A 1 14.47 -6.46 -17.24
N ASP A 2 15.70 -6.20 -17.65
CA ASP A 2 16.39 -6.98 -18.68
C ASP A 2 17.04 -8.21 -18.02
N ILE A 3 16.48 -9.38 -18.31
CA ILE A 3 16.91 -10.64 -17.71
C ILE A 3 18.32 -11.02 -18.16
N ASN A 4 18.66 -10.75 -19.41
CA ASN A 4 19.98 -11.09 -19.97
C ASN A 4 21.09 -10.23 -19.36
N LYS A 5 20.82 -8.93 -19.22
CA LYS A 5 21.76 -7.96 -18.64
C LYS A 5 21.66 -7.90 -17.12
N LYS A 6 20.65 -8.53 -16.50
CA LYS A 6 20.34 -8.49 -15.06
C LYS A 6 20.25 -7.05 -14.53
N LYS A 7 19.55 -6.18 -15.27
CA LYS A 7 19.42 -4.75 -14.96
C LYS A 7 17.96 -4.33 -14.92
N ILE A 8 17.64 -3.45 -13.99
CA ILE A 8 16.40 -2.68 -14.02
C ILE A 8 16.54 -1.67 -15.16
N LEU A 9 15.60 -1.66 -16.08
CA LEU A 9 15.58 -0.70 -17.20
C LEU A 9 14.91 0.60 -16.77
N TRP A 10 13.80 0.48 -16.06
CA TRP A 10 13.03 1.56 -15.49
C TRP A 10 12.18 1.01 -14.32
N ASP A 11 11.75 1.90 -13.46
CA ASP A 11 10.81 1.67 -12.36
C ASP A 11 9.78 2.80 -12.31
N PHE A 12 8.68 2.56 -11.64
CA PHE A 12 7.60 3.52 -11.45
C PHE A 12 7.06 3.39 -10.03
N GLN A 13 6.92 4.52 -9.34
CA GLN A 13 6.34 4.58 -8.00
C GLN A 13 5.07 5.43 -8.04
N GLU A 14 3.96 4.87 -7.52
CA GLU A 14 2.68 5.58 -7.44
C GLU A 14 2.50 6.28 -6.10
N THR A 15 2.62 5.54 -5.00
CA THR A 15 2.42 6.08 -3.65
C THR A 15 3.76 6.34 -2.99
N PHE A 16 3.98 7.56 -2.54
CA PHE A 16 5.20 7.97 -1.85
C PHE A 16 5.02 7.84 -0.34
N HIS A 17 5.97 7.17 0.32
CA HIS A 17 5.94 6.90 1.76
C HIS A 17 4.58 6.33 2.19
N ASP A 18 4.30 5.12 1.73
CA ASP A 18 3.02 4.45 1.90
C ASP A 18 2.74 4.07 3.36
N LEU A 19 1.72 4.66 3.95
CA LEU A 19 1.22 4.40 5.30
C LEU A 19 -0.11 3.64 5.31
N TRP A 20 -0.62 3.23 4.14
CA TRP A 20 -1.99 2.75 3.94
C TRP A 20 -2.08 1.39 3.26
N ASP A 21 -0.94 0.79 2.89
CA ASP A 21 -0.90 -0.43 2.07
C ASP A 21 -1.48 -0.18 0.65
N PHE A 22 -1.06 0.93 0.04
CA PHE A 22 -1.48 1.33 -1.32
C PHE A 22 -0.51 0.87 -2.40
N ASP A 23 0.09 -0.29 -2.22
CA ASP A 23 0.91 -0.95 -3.23
C ASP A 23 0.11 -1.27 -4.50
N ILE A 24 0.81 -1.48 -5.60
CA ILE A 24 0.20 -1.96 -6.84
C ILE A 24 0.07 -3.49 -6.74
N PRO A 25 -1.16 -4.03 -6.58
CA PRO A 25 -1.34 -5.39 -6.06
C PRO A 25 -1.19 -6.48 -7.13
N SER A 26 -1.22 -6.13 -8.42
CA SER A 26 -1.23 -7.10 -9.50
C SER A 26 -0.17 -6.82 -10.55
N PRO A 27 0.34 -7.86 -11.24
CA PRO A 27 1.21 -7.66 -12.39
C PRO A 27 0.54 -6.80 -13.47
N PRO A 28 1.28 -5.89 -14.12
CA PRO A 28 0.75 -5.08 -15.20
C PRO A 28 0.34 -5.96 -16.39
N ARG A 29 -0.64 -5.51 -17.16
CA ARG A 29 -1.05 -6.14 -18.41
C ARG A 29 -0.29 -5.52 -19.57
N LEU A 30 0.29 -6.37 -20.42
CA LEU A 30 0.90 -5.94 -21.65
C LEU A 30 -0.17 -5.81 -22.74
N HIS A 31 -0.12 -4.74 -23.50
CA HIS A 31 -1.06 -4.50 -24.60
C HIS A 31 -0.41 -3.67 -25.71
N ASP A 32 -0.86 -3.91 -26.92
CA ASP A 32 -0.49 -3.12 -28.07
C ASP A 32 -1.70 -2.26 -28.46
N LEU A 33 -1.65 -0.99 -28.08
CA LEU A 33 -2.72 -0.03 -28.29
C LEU A 33 -2.54 0.61 -29.67
N VAL A 34 -3.59 0.60 -30.49
CA VAL A 34 -3.58 1.24 -31.80
C VAL A 34 -4.20 2.64 -31.71
N VAL A 35 -3.40 3.66 -31.94
CA VAL A 35 -3.83 5.08 -31.97
C VAL A 35 -3.32 5.70 -33.26
N ASP A 36 -4.19 6.30 -34.05
CA ASP A 36 -3.85 6.96 -35.31
C ASP A 36 -2.98 6.10 -36.26
N ASN A 37 -3.34 4.84 -36.41
CA ASN A 37 -2.61 3.83 -37.18
C ASN A 37 -1.17 3.55 -36.68
N LYS A 38 -0.82 3.97 -35.45
CA LYS A 38 0.43 3.63 -34.80
C LYS A 38 0.19 2.64 -33.69
N VAL A 39 1.09 1.68 -33.57
CA VAL A 39 1.08 0.72 -32.47
C VAL A 39 1.93 1.29 -31.32
N LEU A 40 1.31 1.47 -30.17
CA LEU A 40 1.98 1.82 -28.93
C LEU A 40 2.06 0.58 -28.04
N GLU A 41 3.26 0.11 -27.80
CA GLU A 41 3.51 -0.99 -26.87
C GLU A 41 3.42 -0.47 -25.44
N ILE A 42 2.36 -0.83 -24.72
CA ILE A 42 2.08 -0.29 -23.39
C ILE A 42 2.01 -1.39 -22.32
N ILE A 43 2.17 -0.97 -21.09
CA ILE A 43 1.71 -1.70 -19.91
C ILE A 43 0.54 -0.94 -19.28
N ILE A 44 -0.39 -1.69 -18.72
CA ILE A 44 -1.55 -1.14 -18.01
C ILE A 44 -1.59 -1.76 -16.60
N SER A 45 -1.63 -0.93 -15.58
CA SER A 45 -1.68 -1.36 -14.19
C SER A 45 -2.80 -0.62 -13.44
N PRO A 46 -3.91 -1.29 -13.13
CA PRO A 46 -4.88 -0.74 -12.19
C PRO A 46 -4.36 -0.85 -10.76
N THR A 47 -4.73 0.09 -9.90
CA THR A 47 -4.13 0.26 -8.59
C THR A 47 -5.14 0.34 -7.46
N LYS A 48 -4.70 0.11 -6.22
CA LYS A 48 -5.51 0.29 -5.01
C LYS A 48 -5.98 1.75 -4.84
N VAL A 49 -5.19 2.70 -5.34
CA VAL A 49 -5.51 4.14 -5.28
C VAL A 49 -6.63 4.53 -6.27
N GLY A 50 -7.05 3.59 -7.11
CA GLY A 50 -8.11 3.80 -8.09
C GLY A 50 -7.64 4.37 -9.42
N ASN A 51 -6.34 4.44 -9.64
CA ASN A 51 -5.76 4.87 -10.90
C ASN A 51 -5.64 3.70 -11.89
N THR A 52 -5.63 4.03 -13.17
CA THR A 52 -5.17 3.14 -14.23
C THR A 52 -3.87 3.71 -14.79
N ILE A 53 -2.74 3.15 -14.34
CA ILE A 53 -1.42 3.59 -14.82
C ILE A 53 -1.18 3.00 -16.19
N ILE A 54 -0.83 3.83 -17.17
CA ILE A 54 -0.50 3.40 -18.54
C ILE A 54 0.87 3.97 -18.88
N LEU A 55 1.84 3.08 -19.11
CA LEU A 55 3.22 3.45 -19.43
C LEU A 55 3.65 2.82 -20.75
N GLU A 56 4.53 3.48 -21.47
CA GLU A 56 5.26 2.86 -22.58
C GLU A 56 6.14 1.72 -22.06
N ARG A 57 6.03 0.56 -22.67
CA ARG A 57 6.55 -0.71 -22.13
C ARG A 57 8.09 -0.74 -22.03
N ASN A 58 8.78 -0.12 -22.98
CA ASN A 58 10.24 -0.20 -23.05
C ASN A 58 10.93 0.87 -22.21
N THR A 59 10.30 2.02 -22.01
CA THR A 59 10.91 3.19 -21.34
C THR A 59 10.33 3.50 -19.97
N GLY A 60 9.10 3.02 -19.68
CA GLY A 60 8.35 3.40 -18.48
C GLY A 60 7.78 4.82 -18.52
N ILE A 61 7.84 5.49 -19.66
CA ILE A 61 7.30 6.83 -19.82
C ILE A 61 5.76 6.77 -19.75
N PRO A 62 5.13 7.57 -18.90
CA PRO A 62 3.68 7.64 -18.82
C PRO A 62 3.04 8.12 -20.11
N LEU A 63 1.93 7.46 -20.51
CA LEU A 63 1.18 7.85 -21.71
C LEU A 63 0.42 9.17 -21.49
N PHE A 64 0.03 9.47 -20.27
CA PHE A 64 -0.66 10.69 -19.87
C PHE A 64 0.20 11.51 -18.90
N ASN A 65 -0.02 12.81 -18.87
CA ASN A 65 0.69 13.70 -17.96
C ASN A 65 0.40 13.36 -16.51
N LEU A 66 1.45 13.23 -15.73
CA LEU A 66 1.39 13.06 -14.29
C LEU A 66 1.51 14.42 -13.60
N ASN A 67 0.74 14.60 -12.53
CA ASN A 67 0.81 15.74 -11.66
C ASN A 67 1.13 15.28 -10.23
N TYR A 68 1.51 16.23 -9.39
CA TYR A 68 1.73 15.98 -7.97
C TYR A 68 0.83 16.88 -7.15
N LYS A 69 0.19 16.31 -6.16
CA LYS A 69 -0.65 17.02 -5.20
C LYS A 69 0.10 17.15 -3.89
N ASN A 70 0.23 18.36 -3.39
CA ASN A 70 0.82 18.60 -2.08
C ASN A 70 -0.05 18.03 -0.97
N ILE A 71 0.58 17.30 -0.06
CA ILE A 71 -0.03 16.73 1.14
C ILE A 71 0.32 17.63 2.33
N LYS A 72 -0.71 18.09 3.02
CA LYS A 72 -0.55 19.03 4.15
C LYS A 72 -0.71 18.37 5.51
N TYR A 73 -0.86 17.05 5.52
CA TYR A 73 -1.04 16.29 6.76
C TYR A 73 0.31 15.93 7.35
N THR A 74 0.38 15.88 8.67
CA THR A 74 1.52 15.37 9.43
C THR A 74 1.09 14.18 10.27
N SER A 75 1.96 13.19 10.41
CA SER A 75 1.73 12.07 11.31
C SER A 75 1.91 12.51 12.77
N ASP A 76 1.09 11.98 13.67
CA ASP A 76 1.26 12.10 15.12
C ASP A 76 1.90 10.84 15.74
N ILE A 77 2.24 9.87 14.91
CA ILE A 77 2.93 8.65 15.34
C ILE A 77 4.42 8.98 15.53
N PRO A 78 5.01 8.75 16.70
CA PRO A 78 6.40 9.07 16.96
C PRO A 78 7.36 8.39 15.98
N GLY A 79 8.21 9.18 15.35
CA GLY A 79 9.19 8.71 14.35
C GLY A 79 8.64 8.47 12.97
N GLU A 80 7.32 8.67 12.76
CA GLU A 80 6.70 8.56 11.44
C GLU A 80 6.55 9.93 10.76
N THR A 81 6.63 9.93 9.44
CA THR A 81 6.49 11.11 8.61
C THR A 81 5.46 10.88 7.52
N THR A 82 5.10 11.92 6.80
CA THR A 82 4.29 11.83 5.59
C THR A 82 5.09 12.36 4.40
N SER A 83 4.82 11.87 3.21
CA SER A 83 5.35 12.50 2.00
C SER A 83 4.75 13.90 1.84
N GLU A 84 5.57 14.84 1.40
CA GLU A 84 5.10 16.21 1.09
C GLU A 84 4.16 16.26 -0.12
N PHE A 85 4.19 15.22 -0.96
CA PHE A 85 3.36 15.13 -2.15
C PHE A 85 2.96 13.69 -2.44
N GLN A 86 1.89 13.52 -3.21
CA GLN A 86 1.45 12.26 -3.80
C GLN A 86 1.13 12.46 -5.28
N LEU A 87 1.19 11.38 -6.04
CA LEU A 87 0.89 11.39 -7.45
C LEU A 87 -0.60 11.66 -7.69
N GLU A 88 -0.91 12.56 -8.60
CA GLU A 88 -2.25 12.87 -9.07
C GLU A 88 -2.38 12.51 -10.55
N ILE A 89 -3.07 11.43 -10.86
CA ILE A 89 -3.36 10.97 -12.22
C ILE A 89 -4.76 11.44 -12.58
N LYS A 90 -4.88 12.24 -13.64
CA LYS A 90 -6.17 12.75 -14.12
C LYS A 90 -6.75 11.91 -15.26
N LEU A 91 -5.90 11.25 -16.02
CA LEU A 91 -6.30 10.42 -17.16
C LEU A 91 -5.55 9.08 -17.15
N PRO A 92 -6.23 7.97 -17.41
CA PRO A 92 -7.69 7.83 -17.43
C PRO A 92 -8.33 8.28 -16.12
N GLU A 93 -9.63 8.61 -16.15
CA GLU A 93 -10.37 8.95 -14.93
C GLU A 93 -10.25 7.83 -13.91
N LYS A 94 -10.19 8.21 -12.65
CA LYS A 94 -10.15 7.25 -11.54
C LYS A 94 -11.43 6.43 -11.50
N PHE A 95 -11.29 5.14 -11.26
CA PHE A 95 -12.43 4.26 -10.99
C PHE A 95 -12.78 4.17 -9.49
N LEU A 96 -11.95 4.75 -8.61
CA LEU A 96 -12.15 4.86 -7.18
C LEU A 96 -11.49 6.13 -6.63
N GLU A 97 -12.12 6.78 -5.66
CA GLU A 97 -11.51 7.76 -4.79
C GLU A 97 -11.20 7.14 -3.42
N ILE A 98 -9.93 7.13 -3.01
CA ILE A 98 -9.49 6.51 -1.73
C ILE A 98 -9.99 7.26 -0.50
N GLY A 99 -10.15 8.58 -0.59
CA GLY A 99 -10.67 9.37 0.51
C GLY A 99 -12.15 9.12 0.75
N PHE A 100 -12.53 8.88 1.99
CA PHE A 100 -13.94 8.91 2.38
C PHE A 100 -14.42 10.36 2.46
N SER A 101 -15.64 10.61 2.03
CA SER A 101 -16.26 11.93 2.03
C SER A 101 -17.72 11.86 2.50
N LYS A 102 -18.32 13.00 2.82
CA LYS A 102 -19.75 13.05 3.18
C LYS A 102 -20.67 12.64 2.03
N ASN A 103 -20.23 12.78 0.79
CA ASN A 103 -21.02 12.36 -0.39
C ASN A 103 -21.17 10.83 -0.48
N ASP A 104 -20.24 10.06 0.13
CA ASP A 104 -20.32 8.60 0.14
C ASP A 104 -21.54 8.05 0.89
N ILE A 105 -22.21 8.89 1.69
CA ILE A 105 -23.40 8.51 2.47
C ILE A 105 -24.72 9.06 1.91
N ASP A 106 -24.71 9.75 0.79
CA ASP A 106 -25.90 10.45 0.27
C ASP A 106 -27.08 9.52 -0.04
N ASN A 107 -26.81 8.28 -0.39
CA ASN A 107 -27.83 7.27 -0.72
C ASN A 107 -28.33 6.48 0.50
N LEU A 108 -27.90 6.81 1.71
CA LEU A 108 -28.32 6.13 2.93
C LEU A 108 -29.59 6.76 3.54
N SER A 109 -30.27 6.00 4.41
CA SER A 109 -31.37 6.55 5.21
C SER A 109 -30.90 7.66 6.14
N GLN A 110 -31.81 8.57 6.52
CA GLN A 110 -31.45 9.69 7.39
C GLN A 110 -30.82 9.24 8.72
N GLU A 111 -31.37 8.21 9.34
CA GLU A 111 -30.89 7.63 10.59
C GLU A 111 -29.41 7.16 10.44
N LYS A 112 -29.11 6.42 9.37
CA LYS A 112 -27.73 5.95 9.08
C LYS A 112 -26.78 7.09 8.77
N LYS A 113 -27.26 8.13 8.06
CA LYS A 113 -26.46 9.34 7.80
C LYS A 113 -26.03 10.00 9.11
N GLU A 114 -26.97 10.20 10.03
CA GLU A 114 -26.70 10.84 11.32
C GLU A 114 -25.72 10.02 12.17
N GLU A 115 -25.86 8.69 12.18
CA GLU A 115 -24.90 7.80 12.86
C GLU A 115 -23.50 7.94 12.29
N ILE A 116 -23.35 7.91 10.96
CA ILE A 116 -22.04 8.00 10.30
C ILE A 116 -21.44 9.40 10.47
N LEU A 117 -22.24 10.46 10.36
CA LEU A 117 -21.76 11.82 10.56
C LEU A 117 -21.17 12.01 11.98
N LYS A 118 -21.82 11.46 13.00
CA LYS A 118 -21.27 11.46 14.38
C LYS A 118 -19.93 10.74 14.47
N LYS A 119 -19.76 9.62 13.76
CA LYS A 119 -18.47 8.92 13.69
C LYS A 119 -17.41 9.75 12.97
N LEU A 120 -17.78 10.41 11.86
CA LEU A 120 -16.87 11.26 11.10
C LEU A 120 -16.34 12.44 11.90
N GLU A 121 -17.15 13.03 12.79
CA GLU A 121 -16.71 14.12 13.70
C GLU A 121 -15.55 13.69 14.62
N LEU A 122 -15.51 12.41 14.98
CA LEU A 122 -14.48 11.83 15.87
C LEU A 122 -13.34 11.17 15.10
N SER A 123 -13.37 11.17 13.78
CA SER A 123 -12.43 10.43 12.92
C SER A 123 -11.68 11.37 11.98
N ASN A 124 -10.53 10.91 11.52
CA ASN A 124 -9.87 11.48 10.38
C ASN A 124 -10.42 10.83 9.10
N TYR A 125 -10.55 11.57 8.03
CA TYR A 125 -10.97 11.04 6.72
C TYR A 125 -10.47 11.93 5.59
N GLY A 126 -10.47 11.41 4.38
CA GLY A 126 -9.94 12.10 3.20
C GLY A 126 -8.78 11.36 2.57
N SER A 127 -8.41 11.75 1.35
CA SER A 127 -7.31 11.11 0.62
C SER A 127 -5.96 11.39 1.29
N PHE A 128 -5.17 10.35 1.49
CA PHE A 128 -3.81 10.43 2.06
C PHE A 128 -3.73 11.05 3.46
N TYR A 129 -4.80 11.00 4.23
CA TYR A 129 -4.73 11.36 5.64
C TYR A 129 -3.93 10.27 6.39
N PRO A 130 -2.90 10.61 7.19
CA PRO A 130 -2.09 9.59 7.85
C PRO A 130 -2.86 8.89 8.97
N PRO A 131 -2.55 7.62 9.28
CA PRO A 131 -3.01 6.97 10.49
C PRO A 131 -2.61 7.74 11.75
N SER A 132 -3.38 7.61 12.82
CA SER A 132 -3.20 8.33 14.08
C SER A 132 -3.49 7.42 15.26
N PHE A 133 -2.72 7.54 16.37
CA PHE A 133 -3.06 6.87 17.62
C PHE A 133 -4.29 7.49 18.32
N ASN A 134 -4.61 8.72 17.99
CA ASN A 134 -5.64 9.49 18.68
C ASN A 134 -7.03 9.38 18.04
N LYS A 135 -7.10 9.08 16.76
CA LYS A 135 -8.34 9.04 15.99
C LYS A 135 -8.35 7.89 14.98
N ASP A 136 -9.51 7.35 14.75
CA ASP A 136 -9.72 6.44 13.64
C ASP A 136 -9.50 7.15 12.30
N LEU A 137 -8.92 6.47 11.35
CA LEU A 137 -8.88 6.90 9.96
C LEU A 137 -9.93 6.11 9.16
N ILE A 138 -10.85 6.82 8.53
CA ILE A 138 -11.83 6.23 7.61
C ILE A 138 -11.34 6.45 6.19
N ILE A 139 -11.03 5.36 5.49
CA ILE A 139 -10.40 5.40 4.17
C ILE A 139 -10.89 4.23 3.31
N LYS A 140 -10.88 4.41 2.00
CA LYS A 140 -11.10 3.36 1.00
C LYS A 140 -9.75 2.96 0.38
N GLY A 141 -9.68 1.82 -0.28
CA GLY A 141 -8.47 1.40 -1.02
C GLY A 141 -7.60 0.37 -0.31
N ILE A 142 -7.68 0.18 1.01
CA ILE A 142 -6.88 -0.82 1.73
C ILE A 142 -7.18 -2.24 1.24
N HIS A 143 -8.45 -2.61 1.18
CA HIS A 143 -8.95 -3.82 0.50
C HIS A 143 -9.80 -3.42 -0.72
N GLY A 144 -9.52 -2.29 -1.30
CA GLY A 144 -10.31 -1.70 -2.36
C GLY A 144 -9.46 -1.27 -3.54
N GLY A 145 -10.07 -0.48 -4.41
CA GLY A 145 -9.52 -0.24 -5.71
C GLY A 145 -9.41 -1.54 -6.49
N ALA A 146 -8.39 -1.66 -7.30
CA ALA A 146 -8.07 -2.92 -7.96
C ALA A 146 -7.22 -3.79 -7.04
N GLU A 147 -7.47 -5.09 -7.04
CA GLU A 147 -6.81 -6.09 -6.22
C GLU A 147 -6.00 -7.09 -7.07
N TRP A 148 -5.60 -8.18 -6.48
CA TRP A 148 -4.70 -9.19 -7.08
C TRP A 148 -5.20 -9.81 -8.37
N GLN A 149 -6.51 -9.78 -8.62
CA GLN A 149 -7.10 -10.26 -9.88
C GLN A 149 -6.56 -9.48 -11.09
N GLY A 150 -6.11 -8.23 -10.85
CA GLY A 150 -5.66 -7.33 -11.90
C GLY A 150 -6.81 -6.95 -12.84
N ALA A 151 -6.51 -6.79 -14.11
CA ALA A 151 -7.49 -6.43 -15.13
C ALA A 151 -7.51 -7.42 -16.28
N ALA A 152 -8.61 -7.44 -17.03
CA ALA A 152 -8.73 -8.13 -18.31
C ALA A 152 -8.80 -7.12 -19.45
N ILE A 153 -8.18 -7.44 -20.59
CA ILE A 153 -8.21 -6.58 -21.77
C ILE A 153 -8.98 -7.29 -22.86
N ASN A 154 -9.92 -6.59 -23.50
CA ASN A 154 -10.51 -6.99 -24.76
C ASN A 154 -9.80 -6.26 -25.90
N PRO A 155 -8.90 -6.91 -26.63
CA PRO A 155 -8.12 -6.24 -27.68
C PRO A 155 -8.95 -5.84 -28.90
N LYS A 156 -10.11 -6.48 -29.13
CA LYS A 156 -10.99 -6.13 -30.24
C LYS A 156 -11.73 -4.82 -30.00
N GLU A 157 -12.14 -4.60 -28.76
CA GLU A 157 -12.88 -3.40 -28.34
C GLU A 157 -11.97 -2.31 -27.80
N GLN A 158 -10.67 -2.58 -27.67
CA GLN A 158 -9.69 -1.69 -27.02
C GLN A 158 -10.17 -1.26 -25.62
N ALA A 159 -10.74 -2.22 -24.87
CA ALA A 159 -11.34 -1.99 -23.59
C ALA A 159 -10.61 -2.77 -22.49
N ILE A 160 -10.52 -2.17 -21.31
CA ILE A 160 -10.03 -2.80 -20.10
C ILE A 160 -11.15 -2.95 -19.08
N TYR A 161 -11.24 -4.11 -18.46
CA TYR A 161 -12.20 -4.45 -17.40
C TYR A 161 -11.46 -4.60 -16.09
N ILE A 162 -11.79 -3.75 -15.13
CA ILE A 162 -11.12 -3.69 -13.83
C ILE A 162 -12.13 -4.10 -12.75
N PRO A 163 -11.97 -5.27 -12.11
CA PRO A 163 -12.72 -5.57 -10.90
C PRO A 163 -12.23 -4.67 -9.78
N ALA A 164 -13.13 -3.92 -9.20
CA ALA A 164 -12.80 -2.98 -8.12
C ALA A 164 -13.82 -3.08 -6.99
N ASN A 165 -13.36 -2.78 -5.78
CA ASN A 165 -14.21 -2.69 -4.63
C ASN A 165 -14.06 -1.29 -3.98
N ASN A 166 -15.12 -0.82 -3.36
CA ASN A 166 -15.22 0.54 -2.83
C ASN A 166 -15.63 0.55 -1.36
N LEU A 167 -15.24 -0.46 -0.60
CA LEU A 167 -15.57 -0.58 0.81
C LEU A 167 -14.70 0.36 1.66
N PRO A 168 -15.31 1.19 2.53
CA PRO A 168 -14.55 1.95 3.51
C PRO A 168 -14.06 1.05 4.64
N TRP A 169 -12.85 1.35 5.10
CA TRP A 169 -12.21 0.71 6.24
C TRP A 169 -11.95 1.72 7.34
N ILE A 170 -11.95 1.21 8.58
CA ILE A 170 -11.51 1.97 9.74
C ILE A 170 -10.13 1.47 10.12
N LEU A 171 -9.14 2.33 10.02
CA LEU A 171 -7.76 2.06 10.39
C LEU A 171 -7.46 2.75 11.72
N ARG A 172 -7.06 1.96 12.71
CA ARG A 172 -6.63 2.44 14.02
C ARG A 172 -5.32 1.76 14.39
N PRO A 173 -4.19 2.44 14.27
CA PRO A 173 -2.94 1.92 14.80
C PRO A 173 -3.00 1.87 16.33
N TYR A 174 -2.34 0.89 16.90
CA TYR A 174 -2.15 0.81 18.35
C TYR A 174 -0.70 0.43 18.64
N MET A 175 -0.20 0.95 19.76
CA MET A 175 1.13 0.60 20.20
C MET A 175 1.07 -0.72 20.94
N TYR A 176 1.76 -1.71 20.41
CA TYR A 176 1.90 -2.98 21.09
C TYR A 176 3.19 -2.95 21.94
N SER A 177 3.04 -2.83 23.25
CA SER A 177 4.18 -2.97 24.15
C SER A 177 4.22 -4.38 24.72
N LEU A 178 5.31 -5.08 24.50
CA LEU A 178 5.57 -6.37 25.14
C LEU A 178 5.74 -6.24 26.65
N GLU A 179 5.99 -5.02 27.15
CA GLU A 179 6.11 -4.74 28.59
C GLU A 179 4.80 -4.92 29.35
N ASN A 180 3.67 -4.81 28.65
CA ASN A 180 2.34 -4.95 29.21
C ASN A 180 1.75 -6.36 29.11
N ILE A 181 2.48 -7.31 28.52
CA ILE A 181 2.05 -8.70 28.42
C ILE A 181 2.64 -9.47 29.59
N ASP A 182 1.79 -10.21 30.32
CA ASP A 182 2.29 -11.12 31.34
C ASP A 182 3.32 -12.08 30.70
N PRO A 183 4.56 -12.11 31.24
CA PRO A 183 5.59 -13.00 30.70
C PRO A 183 5.17 -14.49 30.67
N LYS A 184 4.16 -14.88 31.46
CA LYS A 184 3.58 -16.23 31.40
C LYS A 184 2.75 -16.41 30.14
N GLU A 185 1.91 -15.44 29.78
CA GLU A 185 1.09 -15.49 28.57
C GLU A 185 1.95 -15.60 27.30
N ILE A 186 3.06 -14.87 27.26
CA ILE A 186 4.00 -14.96 26.11
C ILE A 186 4.60 -16.37 26.01
N LYS A 187 4.98 -16.97 27.14
CA LYS A 187 5.60 -18.31 27.15
C LYS A 187 4.66 -19.41 26.69
N ASP A 188 3.37 -19.20 26.85
CA ASP A 188 2.35 -20.17 26.43
C ASP A 188 2.00 -20.08 24.95
N LEU A 189 2.36 -19.00 24.29
CA LEU A 189 2.16 -18.86 22.84
C LEU A 189 3.00 -19.88 22.07
N GLU A 190 2.36 -20.57 21.12
CA GLU A 190 3.03 -21.52 20.25
C GLU A 190 4.20 -20.90 19.48
N GLY A 191 4.01 -19.70 18.97
CA GLY A 191 5.06 -18.92 18.30
C GLY A 191 6.28 -18.65 19.18
N TYR A 192 6.10 -18.37 20.47
CA TYR A 192 7.21 -18.23 21.41
C TYR A 192 7.98 -19.54 21.57
N LYS A 193 7.28 -20.66 21.74
CA LYS A 193 7.90 -22.00 21.86
C LYS A 193 8.73 -22.33 20.62
N ILE A 194 8.15 -22.15 19.43
CA ILE A 194 8.84 -22.34 18.15
C ILE A 194 10.07 -21.43 18.05
N TYR A 195 9.94 -20.15 18.43
CA TYR A 195 11.07 -19.22 18.42
C TYR A 195 12.21 -19.71 19.33
N GLN A 196 11.89 -20.13 20.55
CA GLN A 196 12.90 -20.62 21.50
C GLN A 196 13.63 -21.86 20.98
N GLU A 197 12.92 -22.77 20.32
CA GLU A 197 13.49 -23.99 19.78
C GLU A 197 14.29 -23.80 18.49
N LYS A 198 13.81 -22.99 17.58
CA LYS A 198 14.33 -22.91 16.20
C LYS A 198 15.16 -21.67 15.91
N CYS A 199 14.89 -20.57 16.59
CA CYS A 199 15.45 -19.27 16.23
C CYS A 199 16.38 -18.68 17.31
N ALA A 200 16.11 -18.91 18.59
CA ALA A 200 16.81 -18.28 19.70
C ALA A 200 18.30 -18.68 19.80
N SER A 201 18.68 -19.82 19.27
CA SER A 201 20.10 -20.24 19.20
C SER A 201 20.96 -19.27 18.39
N CYS A 202 20.40 -18.69 17.33
CA CYS A 202 21.07 -17.70 16.48
C CYS A 202 20.71 -16.26 16.90
N HIS A 203 19.42 -15.96 17.05
CA HIS A 203 18.93 -14.60 17.28
C HIS A 203 18.91 -14.19 18.74
N LYS A 204 19.34 -15.06 19.66
CA LYS A 204 19.29 -14.89 21.14
C LYS A 204 17.86 -14.92 21.70
N LYS A 205 17.74 -15.24 23.00
CA LYS A 205 16.44 -15.27 23.67
C LYS A 205 15.69 -13.95 23.65
N ASN A 206 16.43 -12.84 23.64
CA ASN A 206 15.92 -11.47 23.61
C ASN A 206 15.79 -10.89 22.18
N ARG A 207 16.04 -11.68 21.15
CA ARG A 207 15.95 -11.32 19.74
C ARG A 207 16.97 -10.27 19.24
N ASN A 208 17.95 -9.89 20.05
CA ASN A 208 18.91 -8.83 19.70
C ASN A 208 19.94 -9.23 18.66
N GLY A 209 19.94 -10.49 18.22
CA GLY A 209 20.93 -10.99 17.27
C GLY A 209 22.34 -11.09 17.88
N LEU A 210 23.32 -11.28 17.06
CA LEU A 210 24.74 -11.28 17.45
C LEU A 210 25.67 -11.21 16.25
N ILE A 211 26.94 -10.86 16.52
CA ILE A 211 28.03 -11.07 15.59
C ILE A 211 28.78 -12.33 16.05
N GLN A 212 28.68 -13.40 15.27
CA GLN A 212 29.39 -14.63 15.53
C GLN A 212 30.73 -14.62 14.79
N LYS A 213 31.83 -14.71 15.52
CA LYS A 213 33.18 -14.79 14.95
C LYS A 213 33.61 -16.25 14.80
N PHE A 214 34.11 -16.59 13.64
CA PHE A 214 34.71 -17.89 13.32
C PHE A 214 36.17 -17.69 12.99
N GLY A 215 37.04 -17.67 14.02
CA GLY A 215 38.47 -17.33 13.88
C GLY A 215 38.69 -15.83 13.58
N GLU A 216 39.92 -15.46 13.21
CA GLU A 216 40.29 -14.04 13.01
C GLU A 216 39.76 -13.40 11.75
N LYS A 217 39.35 -14.18 10.75
CA LYS A 217 39.04 -13.68 9.39
C LYS A 217 37.58 -13.86 8.95
N ARG A 218 36.74 -14.51 9.74
CA ARG A 218 35.33 -14.74 9.38
C ARG A 218 34.39 -14.36 10.51
N SER A 219 33.42 -13.53 10.20
CA SER A 219 32.30 -13.21 11.09
C SER A 219 30.97 -13.43 10.36
N LYS A 220 29.98 -13.94 11.08
CA LYS A 220 28.60 -14.01 10.60
C LYS A 220 27.78 -13.03 11.42
N TYR A 221 27.16 -12.10 10.73
CA TYR A 221 26.19 -11.21 11.34
C TYR A 221 24.82 -11.89 11.39
N ILE A 222 24.25 -11.96 12.57
CA ILE A 222 22.88 -12.42 12.79
C ILE A 222 22.09 -11.20 13.25
N PRO A 223 21.14 -10.71 12.41
CA PRO A 223 20.45 -9.46 12.70
C PRO A 223 19.59 -9.52 13.96
N SER A 224 19.35 -8.38 14.54
CA SER A 224 18.28 -8.19 15.53
C SER A 224 16.91 -8.41 14.87
N LEU A 225 15.96 -8.94 15.64
CA LEU A 225 14.56 -9.09 15.26
C LEU A 225 13.63 -8.20 16.12
N VAL A 226 14.17 -7.20 16.76
CA VAL A 226 13.47 -6.15 17.54
C VAL A 226 13.90 -4.80 17.06
#